data_1ee51d472f66ced5d4209e2ca3e11a80
#
_entry.id   1ee51d472f66ced5d4209e2ca3e11a80
#
_cell.length_a   1.000
_cell.length_b   1.000
_cell.length_c   1.000
_cell.angle_alpha   90.00
_cell.angle_beta   90.00
_cell.angle_gamma   90.00
#
_symmetry.space_group_name_H-M   'P 1'
#
loop_
_entity.id
_entity.type
_entity.pdbx_description
1 polymer ?
#
loop_
_entity_poly.entity_id
_entity_poly.type
_entity_poly.pdbx_seq_one_letter_code
_entity_poly.pdbx_strand_id
1 'polypeptide(L)'
;MNDLLKENRMEGIEGTILEFRGSWDSGIAHLVVDGIPVPCLNGPTVRCLNSHFPNFIIEGHGYDENAIIGKRIEYTVDDFGVLETLTPVASGANEVH
;
A
#
# COMPACT_ATOMS: atom_id res chain seq x y z
N MET A 1 -19.97 17.49 -14.39
CA MET A 1 -18.74 17.72 -14.62
C MET A 1 -17.88 17.63 -13.47
N ASN A 2 -18.14 18.30 -12.43
CA ASN A 2 -17.33 18.17 -11.27
C ASN A 2 -17.32 16.77 -10.78
N ASP A 3 -18.40 16.07 -10.93
CA ASP A 3 -18.44 14.71 -10.46
C ASP A 3 -17.45 13.87 -11.17
N LEU A 4 -17.26 14.13 -12.43
CA LEU A 4 -16.34 13.35 -13.16
C LEU A 4 -14.95 13.54 -12.63
N LEU A 5 -14.56 14.75 -12.33
CA LEU A 5 -13.25 14.97 -11.80
C LEU A 5 -13.09 14.34 -10.45
N LYS A 6 -14.11 14.39 -9.62
CA LYS A 6 -14.03 13.79 -8.35
C LYS A 6 -13.85 12.30 -8.48
N GLU A 7 -14.56 11.70 -9.37
CA GLU A 7 -14.44 10.29 -9.53
C GLU A 7 -13.04 9.92 -9.96
N ASN A 8 -12.44 10.68 -10.84
CA ASN A 8 -11.11 10.36 -11.25
C ASN A 8 -10.14 10.46 -10.12
N ARG A 9 -10.28 11.47 -9.27
CA ARG A 9 -9.36 11.58 -8.17
C ARG A 9 -9.53 10.48 -7.18
N MET A 10 -10.75 10.00 -7.01
CA MET A 10 -10.98 8.97 -6.02
C MET A 10 -10.69 7.60 -6.55
N GLU A 11 -10.44 7.49 -7.83
CA GLU A 11 -10.19 6.19 -8.36
C GLU A 11 -8.84 5.70 -7.93
N GLY A 12 -8.76 4.57 -7.35
CA GLY A 12 -7.50 4.01 -6.87
C GLY A 12 -6.69 3.38 -7.97
N ILE A 13 -5.43 3.19 -7.69
CA ILE A 13 -4.53 2.53 -8.61
C ILE A 13 -4.34 1.11 -8.09
N GLU A 14 -4.62 0.11 -8.92
CA GLU A 14 -4.43 -1.26 -8.50
C GLU A 14 -3.06 -1.75 -8.90
N GLY A 15 -2.49 -2.56 -8.08
CA GLY A 15 -1.20 -3.15 -8.39
C GLY A 15 -0.81 -4.22 -7.39
N THR A 16 0.32 -4.83 -7.62
CA THR A 16 0.83 -5.91 -6.78
C THR A 16 2.04 -5.42 -6.02
N ILE A 17 2.07 -5.65 -4.72
CA ILE A 17 3.19 -5.25 -3.91
C ILE A 17 4.37 -6.17 -4.20
N LEU A 18 5.50 -5.59 -4.53
CA LEU A 18 6.70 -6.36 -4.80
C LEU A 18 7.75 -6.19 -3.69
N GLU A 19 7.74 -5.08 -2.98
CA GLU A 19 8.75 -4.83 -1.98
C GLU A 19 8.34 -3.68 -1.09
N PHE A 20 8.79 -3.65 0.15
CA PHE A 20 8.59 -2.50 1.02
C PHE A 20 9.97 -2.06 1.50
N ARG A 21 10.35 -0.84 1.19
CA ARG A 21 11.63 -0.29 1.61
C ARG A 21 11.39 0.69 2.74
N GLY A 22 11.47 0.21 3.95
CA GLY A 22 11.27 1.05 5.11
C GLY A 22 12.44 1.97 5.38
N SER A 23 12.23 2.94 6.22
CA SER A 23 13.27 3.86 6.58
C SER A 23 13.16 4.16 8.06
N TRP A 24 14.28 4.11 8.74
CA TRP A 24 14.27 4.38 10.16
C TRP A 24 14.58 5.83 10.45
N ASP A 25 15.44 6.42 9.64
CA ASP A 25 15.90 7.76 9.94
C ASP A 25 15.01 8.87 9.42
N SER A 26 14.52 8.76 8.23
CA SER A 26 13.82 9.87 7.63
C SER A 26 12.32 9.80 7.80
N GLY A 27 11.81 8.67 8.15
CA GLY A 27 10.36 8.51 8.22
C GLY A 27 9.70 8.35 6.86
N ILE A 28 10.46 8.39 5.79
CA ILE A 28 9.95 8.21 4.46
C ILE A 28 10.34 6.82 3.98
N ALA A 29 9.38 6.07 3.51
CA ALA A 29 9.61 4.73 3.00
C ALA A 29 9.11 4.67 1.57
N HIS A 30 9.27 3.53 0.94
CA HIS A 30 8.77 3.33 -0.41
C HIS A 30 8.10 1.97 -0.51
N LEU A 31 6.88 1.97 -0.98
CA LEU A 31 6.18 0.74 -1.25
C LEU A 31 6.29 0.52 -2.76
N VAL A 32 6.94 -0.57 -3.15
CA VAL A 32 7.14 -0.83 -4.57
C VAL A 32 5.95 -1.61 -5.09
N VAL A 33 5.17 -0.99 -5.96
CA VAL A 33 3.96 -1.60 -6.51
C VAL A 33 4.15 -1.70 -8.00
N ASP A 34 4.11 -2.90 -8.53
CA ASP A 34 4.31 -3.17 -9.95
C ASP A 34 5.62 -2.56 -10.45
N GLY A 35 6.65 -2.56 -9.58
CA GLY A 35 7.95 -2.02 -9.97
C GLY A 35 8.09 -0.53 -9.79
N ILE A 36 7.05 0.15 -9.34
CA ILE A 36 7.10 1.60 -9.14
C ILE A 36 7.25 1.88 -7.65
N PRO A 37 8.31 2.57 -7.24
CA PRO A 37 8.48 2.89 -5.83
C PRO A 37 7.59 4.08 -5.46
N VAL A 38 6.59 3.83 -4.65
CA VAL A 38 5.64 4.86 -4.23
C VAL A 38 6.09 5.38 -2.87
N PRO A 39 6.44 6.66 -2.74
CA PRO A 39 6.88 7.18 -1.45
C PRO A 39 5.73 7.18 -0.46
N CYS A 40 6.05 6.93 0.79
CA CYS A 40 5.03 6.87 1.82
C CYS A 40 5.65 7.20 3.17
N LEU A 41 4.80 7.54 4.12
CA LEU A 41 5.25 7.79 5.49
C LEU A 41 5.38 6.44 6.19
N ASN A 42 6.55 6.17 6.74
CA ASN A 42 6.85 4.85 7.26
C ASN A 42 5.88 4.38 8.32
N GLY A 43 5.70 5.15 9.37
CA GLY A 43 4.85 4.73 10.48
C GLY A 43 3.41 4.45 10.10
N PRO A 44 2.73 5.43 9.51
CA PRO A 44 1.34 5.20 9.13
C PRO A 44 1.17 4.06 8.12
N THR A 45 2.13 3.93 7.19
CA THR A 45 2.02 2.88 6.18
C THR A 45 2.20 1.51 6.80
N VAL A 46 3.15 1.37 7.72
CA VAL A 46 3.37 0.11 8.40
C VAL A 46 2.12 -0.31 9.17
N ARG A 47 1.50 0.65 9.85
CA ARG A 47 0.30 0.33 10.60
C ARG A 47 -0.85 -0.04 9.66
N CYS A 48 -0.96 0.65 8.53
CA CYS A 48 -2.00 0.34 7.57
C CYS A 48 -1.79 -1.05 6.99
N LEU A 49 -0.56 -1.36 6.61
CA LEU A 49 -0.26 -2.66 6.05
C LEU A 49 -0.54 -3.76 7.08
N ASN A 50 -0.19 -3.53 8.32
CA ASN A 50 -0.42 -4.55 9.33
C ASN A 50 -1.91 -4.73 9.64
N SER A 51 -2.69 -3.67 9.50
CA SER A 51 -4.12 -3.80 9.77
C SER A 51 -4.79 -4.65 8.70
N HIS A 52 -4.29 -4.60 7.46
CA HIS A 52 -4.86 -5.39 6.39
C HIS A 52 -4.18 -6.73 6.22
N PHE A 53 -2.91 -6.83 6.60
CA PHE A 53 -2.13 -8.05 6.49
C PHE A 53 -1.48 -8.30 7.85
N PRO A 54 -2.21 -8.88 8.77
CA PRO A 54 -1.83 -8.91 10.19
C PRO A 54 -0.47 -9.52 10.53
N ASN A 55 0.11 -10.28 9.65
CA ASN A 55 1.40 -10.87 9.98
C ASN A 55 2.56 -10.01 9.54
N PHE A 56 2.28 -8.80 9.07
CA PHE A 56 3.35 -7.96 8.56
C PHE A 56 4.30 -7.49 9.66
N ILE A 57 3.78 -7.04 10.78
CA ILE A 57 4.64 -6.61 11.87
C ILE A 57 4.96 -7.79 12.76
N ILE A 58 6.26 -8.02 12.98
CA ILE A 58 6.70 -9.08 13.88
C ILE A 58 7.20 -8.40 15.12
N GLU A 59 6.48 -8.55 16.21
CA GLU A 59 6.81 -7.87 17.43
C GLU A 59 8.22 -8.14 17.84
N GLY A 60 8.99 -7.10 18.02
CA GLY A 60 10.37 -7.25 18.44
C GLY A 60 11.34 -7.59 17.34
N HIS A 61 10.84 -7.77 16.11
CA HIS A 61 11.73 -8.21 15.06
C HIS A 61 11.54 -7.43 13.74
N GLY A 62 10.70 -6.42 13.73
CA GLY A 62 10.54 -5.61 12.53
C GLY A 62 9.43 -6.10 11.64
N TYR A 63 9.68 -6.28 10.37
CA TYR A 63 8.63 -6.59 9.43
C TYR A 63 8.88 -7.89 8.72
N ASP A 64 7.81 -8.57 8.36
CA ASP A 64 7.88 -9.75 7.53
C ASP A 64 7.33 -9.37 6.16
N GLU A 65 8.20 -9.02 5.22
CA GLU A 65 7.74 -8.61 3.91
C GLU A 65 6.96 -9.69 3.21
N ASN A 66 7.19 -10.94 3.55
CA ASN A 66 6.45 -12.01 2.90
C ASN A 66 4.96 -11.92 3.16
N ALA A 67 4.56 -11.19 4.20
CA ALA A 67 3.14 -11.05 4.48
C ALA A 67 2.46 -10.17 3.46
N ILE A 68 3.21 -9.34 2.73
CA ILE A 68 2.60 -8.39 1.81
C ILE A 68 3.06 -8.59 0.37
N ILE A 69 4.20 -9.23 0.14
CA ILE A 69 4.70 -9.40 -1.22
C ILE A 69 3.73 -10.28 -2.00
N GLY A 70 3.38 -9.83 -3.19
CA GLY A 70 2.45 -10.55 -4.04
C GLY A 70 1.00 -10.22 -3.80
N LYS A 71 0.72 -9.40 -2.80
CA LYS A 71 -0.66 -9.04 -2.51
C LYS A 71 -1.12 -7.93 -3.44
N ARG A 72 -2.35 -8.01 -3.88
CA ARG A 72 -2.89 -6.98 -4.73
C ARG A 72 -3.58 -5.94 -3.88
N ILE A 73 -3.32 -4.69 -4.18
CA ILE A 73 -3.89 -3.59 -3.42
C ILE A 73 -4.39 -2.52 -4.36
N GLU A 74 -5.19 -1.63 -3.80
CA GLU A 74 -5.61 -0.44 -4.48
C GLU A 74 -5.16 0.72 -3.63
N TYR A 75 -4.50 1.71 -4.21
CA TYR A 75 -3.97 2.81 -3.42
C TYR A 75 -4.17 4.12 -4.14
N THR A 76 -4.12 5.21 -3.38
CA THR A 76 -4.16 6.55 -3.94
C THR A 76 -2.98 7.32 -3.43
N VAL A 77 -2.61 8.39 -4.14
CA VAL A 77 -1.51 9.26 -3.71
C VAL A 77 -2.04 10.68 -3.63
N ASP A 78 -1.36 11.49 -2.85
CA ASP A 78 -1.75 12.89 -2.73
C ASP A 78 -1.13 13.70 -3.86
N ASP A 79 -1.22 15.03 -3.75
CA ASP A 79 -0.73 15.91 -4.81
C ASP A 79 0.77 15.83 -5.00
N PHE A 80 1.48 15.31 -4.03
CA PHE A 80 2.93 15.20 -4.12
C PHE A 80 3.36 13.79 -4.51
N GLY A 81 2.41 12.93 -4.81
CA GLY A 81 2.74 11.56 -5.18
C GLY A 81 3.01 10.64 -4.00
N VAL A 82 2.70 11.09 -2.79
CA VAL A 82 2.92 10.28 -1.59
C VAL A 82 1.68 9.45 -1.30
N LEU A 83 1.89 8.21 -0.95
CA LEU A 83 0.81 7.26 -0.66
C LEU A 83 -0.16 7.86 0.35
N GLU A 84 -1.44 7.87 0.01
CA GLU A 84 -2.44 8.44 0.88
C GLU A 84 -3.38 7.39 1.45
N THR A 85 -3.90 6.50 0.63
CA THR A 85 -4.75 5.42 1.12
C THR A 85 -4.32 4.12 0.50
N LEU A 86 -4.63 3.02 1.17
CA LEU A 86 -4.28 1.71 0.68
C LEU A 86 -5.26 0.68 1.25
N THR A 87 -5.82 -0.13 0.37
CA THR A 87 -6.70 -1.20 0.80
C THR A 87 -6.42 -2.44 -0.03
N PRO A 88 -6.66 -3.61 0.50
CA PRO A 88 -6.48 -4.82 -0.29
C PRO A 88 -7.58 -4.94 -1.33
N VAL A 89 -7.24 -5.53 -2.46
CA VAL A 89 -8.22 -5.78 -3.47
C VAL A 89 -8.88 -7.11 -3.17
N ALA A 90 -10.18 -7.09 -3.15
CA ALA A 90 -10.90 -8.29 -2.78
C ALA A 90 -11.01 -9.27 -3.90
N SER A 91 -10.16 -9.15 -4.86
CA SER A 91 -10.31 -10.01 -6.00
C SER A 91 -10.10 -11.43 -5.67
N GLY A 92 -9.40 -11.70 -4.62
CA GLY A 92 -9.18 -13.07 -4.31
C GLY A 92 -10.44 -13.81 -4.07
N ALA A 93 -11.39 -13.11 -3.58
CA ALA A 93 -12.59 -13.78 -3.28
C ALA A 93 -13.22 -14.22 -4.51
N ASN A 94 -12.89 -13.58 -5.53
CA ASN A 94 -13.51 -13.90 -6.63
C ASN A 94 -13.18 -15.09 -7.13
N GLU A 95 -12.11 -15.41 -7.01
CA GLU A 95 -11.75 -16.53 -7.56
C GLU A 95 -12.32 -17.60 -7.02
N VAL A 96 -12.84 -17.44 -6.20
CA VAL A 96 -13.40 -18.49 -5.69
C VAL A 96 -14.27 -19.09 -6.48
N HIS A 97 -14.21 -19.01 -6.94
CA HIS A 97 -14.90 -19.75 -7.47
C HIS A 97 -14.95 -19.92 -7.93
#